data_e19d050b8f8fc30d92a64b651ee04a03
#
_entry.id   e19d050b8f8fc30d92a64b651ee04a03
#
_cell.length_a   1.000
_cell.length_b   1.000
_cell.length_c   1.000
_cell.angle_alpha   90.00
_cell.angle_beta   90.00
_cell.angle_gamma   90.00
#
_symmetry.space_group_name_H-M   'P 1'
#
loop_
_entity.id
_entity.type
_entity.pdbx_description
1 polymer ?
#
loop_
_entity_poly.entity_id
_entity_poly.type
_entity_poly.pdbx_seq_one_letter_code
_entity_poly.pdbx_strand_id
1 'polypeptide(L)'
;AITPVANLEPVQLAGTVVKRASLHNADQIEKLDIRIGDTVFVEKGGEIIPKIIAVDFEKRPEQSEVTHYITNCPECQTALVRSEGEANHYCPNFYGCPPQIIGRIQHFISRKAMDIEGLGGETVALLYNNGLVHNYADLYDLTVEQVLPLDRMAQKSAENLVNGVAKSKQIPFESVLFAL
;
A
#
# COMPACT_ATOMS: atom_id res chain seq x y z
N ALA A 1 -1.43 -5.71 6.27
CA ALA A 1 -0.98 -7.02 5.79
C ALA A 1 0.19 -6.87 4.82
N ILE A 2 1.06 -7.88 4.77
CA ILE A 2 2.13 -7.99 3.77
C ILE A 2 1.70 -9.04 2.75
N THR A 3 1.47 -8.61 1.51
CA THR A 3 1.03 -9.50 0.44
C THR A 3 2.17 -9.75 -0.54
N PRO A 4 2.59 -11.01 -0.75
CA PRO A 4 3.64 -11.33 -1.71
C PRO A 4 3.10 -11.21 -3.14
N VAL A 5 3.94 -10.66 -4.02
CA VAL A 5 3.61 -10.46 -5.44
C VAL A 5 4.77 -10.99 -6.28
N ALA A 6 4.45 -11.84 -7.24
CA ALA A 6 5.42 -12.30 -8.23
C ALA A 6 5.55 -11.29 -9.36
N ASN A 7 6.78 -10.94 -9.72
CA ASN A 7 7.09 -10.27 -10.98
C ASN A 7 7.21 -11.34 -12.08
N LEU A 8 6.51 -11.13 -13.16
CA LEU A 8 6.43 -12.07 -14.28
C LEU A 8 7.04 -11.47 -15.54
N GLU A 9 7.52 -12.32 -16.42
CA GLU A 9 7.67 -11.93 -17.81
C GLU A 9 6.31 -11.50 -18.37
N PRO A 10 6.24 -10.40 -19.12
CA PRO A 10 4.98 -9.87 -19.61
C PRO A 10 4.19 -10.91 -20.42
N VAL A 11 2.98 -11.23 -20.01
CA VAL A 11 2.09 -12.16 -20.71
C VAL A 11 0.76 -11.50 -21.05
N GLN A 12 0.27 -11.77 -22.26
CA GLN A 12 -1.04 -11.28 -22.69
C GLN A 12 -2.14 -12.15 -22.09
N LEU A 13 -3.04 -11.57 -21.30
CA LEU A 13 -4.13 -12.26 -20.66
C LEU A 13 -5.40 -11.40 -20.65
N ALA A 14 -6.50 -11.92 -21.23
CA ALA A 14 -7.80 -11.25 -21.27
C ALA A 14 -7.73 -9.78 -21.78
N GLY A 15 -6.97 -9.53 -22.86
CA GLY A 15 -6.84 -8.21 -23.47
C GLY A 15 -5.90 -7.23 -22.74
N THR A 16 -5.22 -7.68 -21.69
CA THR A 16 -4.26 -6.86 -20.92
C THR A 16 -2.91 -7.55 -20.79
N VAL A 17 -1.82 -6.76 -20.69
CA VAL A 17 -0.48 -7.29 -20.41
C VAL A 17 -0.30 -7.41 -18.91
N VAL A 18 -0.14 -8.64 -18.42
CA VAL A 18 0.10 -8.95 -17.02
C VAL A 18 1.60 -9.06 -16.78
N LYS A 19 2.13 -8.26 -15.84
CA LYS A 19 3.53 -8.24 -15.39
C LYS A 19 3.70 -8.64 -13.94
N ARG A 20 2.60 -8.69 -13.19
CA ARG A 20 2.57 -9.02 -11.76
C ARG A 20 1.36 -9.85 -11.44
N ALA A 21 1.53 -10.83 -10.54
CA ALA A 21 0.43 -11.65 -10.04
C ALA A 21 0.55 -11.84 -8.54
N SER A 22 -0.59 -11.86 -7.84
CA SER A 22 -0.63 -12.07 -6.40
C SER A 22 -0.29 -13.52 -6.05
N LEU A 23 0.45 -13.69 -4.94
CA LEU A 23 0.69 -14.97 -4.27
C LEU A 23 -0.11 -15.06 -2.96
N HIS A 24 -1.03 -14.13 -2.73
CA HIS A 24 -1.92 -14.02 -1.58
C HIS A 24 -1.21 -13.93 -0.22
N ASN A 25 -0.52 -14.99 0.22
CA ASN A 25 0.10 -15.10 1.55
C ASN A 25 1.22 -16.15 1.57
N ALA A 26 1.83 -16.34 2.74
CA ALA A 26 2.90 -17.32 2.96
C ALA A 26 2.45 -18.75 2.67
N ASP A 27 1.23 -19.13 3.07
CA ASP A 27 0.71 -20.48 2.89
C ASP A 27 0.57 -20.85 1.42
N GLN A 28 0.25 -19.87 0.57
CA GLN A 28 0.16 -20.09 -0.87
C GLN A 28 1.54 -20.29 -1.50
N ILE A 29 2.58 -19.57 -1.04
CA ILE A 29 3.97 -19.77 -1.47
C ILE A 29 4.41 -21.20 -1.13
N GLU A 30 4.16 -21.65 0.09
CA GLU A 30 4.52 -22.99 0.57
C GLU A 30 3.72 -24.07 -0.19
N LYS A 31 2.40 -23.92 -0.29
CA LYS A 31 1.52 -24.86 -1.00
C LYS A 31 1.89 -25.07 -2.47
N LEU A 32 2.31 -24.00 -3.15
CA LEU A 32 2.72 -24.07 -4.55
C LEU A 32 4.18 -24.53 -4.72
N ASP A 33 4.97 -24.56 -3.64
CA ASP A 33 6.43 -24.72 -3.71
C ASP A 33 7.05 -23.84 -4.80
N ILE A 34 6.57 -22.59 -4.89
CA ILE A 34 6.97 -21.68 -5.96
C ILE A 34 8.39 -21.16 -5.76
N ARG A 35 9.17 -21.10 -6.84
CA ARG A 35 10.56 -20.66 -6.83
C ARG A 35 10.81 -19.60 -7.89
N ILE A 36 11.87 -18.81 -7.70
CA ILE A 36 12.30 -17.84 -8.70
C ILE A 36 12.76 -18.59 -9.95
N GLY A 37 12.26 -18.17 -11.13
CA GLY A 37 12.51 -18.80 -12.41
C GLY A 37 11.49 -19.86 -12.81
N ASP A 38 10.52 -20.19 -11.96
CA ASP A 38 9.45 -21.13 -12.32
C ASP A 38 8.57 -20.59 -13.46
N THR A 39 8.12 -21.50 -14.30
CA THR A 39 7.00 -21.27 -15.20
C THR A 39 5.69 -21.47 -14.44
N VAL A 40 4.80 -20.50 -14.49
CA VAL A 40 3.58 -20.48 -13.67
C VAL A 40 2.31 -20.29 -14.49
N PHE A 41 1.20 -20.83 -13.99
CA PHE A 41 -0.13 -20.58 -14.53
C PHE A 41 -0.78 -19.41 -13.80
N VAL A 42 -1.20 -18.40 -14.58
CA VAL A 42 -1.82 -17.17 -14.07
C VAL A 42 -3.29 -17.14 -14.46
N GLU A 43 -4.14 -16.89 -13.50
CA GLU A 43 -5.58 -16.67 -13.70
C GLU A 43 -5.94 -15.21 -13.45
N LYS A 44 -6.79 -14.66 -14.32
CA LYS A 44 -7.48 -13.40 -14.13
C LYS A 44 -8.97 -13.69 -14.13
N GLY A 45 -9.49 -14.15 -12.98
CA GLY A 45 -10.93 -14.30 -12.78
C GLY A 45 -11.65 -12.97 -12.82
N GLY A 46 -12.97 -12.91 -12.60
CA GLY A 46 -13.75 -11.66 -12.58
C GLY A 46 -13.23 -10.56 -11.66
N GLU A 47 -12.15 -10.82 -10.94
CA GLU A 47 -11.36 -9.85 -10.20
C GLU A 47 -10.29 -9.22 -11.09
N ILE A 48 -10.00 -7.96 -10.83
CA ILE A 48 -9.04 -7.16 -11.61
C ILE A 48 -7.60 -7.63 -11.38
N ILE A 49 -7.32 -8.35 -10.27
CA ILE A 49 -5.97 -8.71 -9.82
C ILE A 49 -5.61 -10.12 -10.31
N PRO A 50 -4.56 -10.27 -11.16
CA PRO A 50 -4.05 -11.58 -11.54
C PRO A 50 -3.48 -12.34 -10.34
N LYS A 51 -3.70 -13.65 -10.30
CA LYS A 51 -3.15 -14.55 -9.26
C LYS A 51 -2.47 -15.75 -9.89
N ILE A 52 -1.43 -16.27 -9.20
CA ILE A 52 -0.80 -17.54 -9.57
C ILE A 52 -1.61 -18.69 -8.98
N ILE A 53 -1.95 -19.67 -9.81
CA ILE A 53 -2.77 -20.81 -9.42
C ILE A 53 -2.01 -22.14 -9.40
N ALA A 54 -0.95 -22.25 -10.19
CA ALA A 54 -0.13 -23.47 -10.25
C ALA A 54 1.28 -23.16 -10.78
N VAL A 55 2.20 -24.11 -10.56
CA VAL A 55 3.55 -24.13 -11.11
C VAL A 55 3.67 -25.27 -12.11
N ASP A 56 4.35 -25.03 -13.23
CA ASP A 56 4.73 -26.04 -14.21
C ASP A 56 6.07 -26.67 -13.79
N PHE A 57 6.02 -27.73 -13.02
CA PHE A 57 7.21 -28.38 -12.47
C PHE A 57 8.11 -29.02 -13.56
N GLU A 58 7.55 -29.34 -14.74
CA GLU A 58 8.34 -29.92 -15.84
C GLU A 58 9.31 -28.89 -16.44
N LYS A 59 8.98 -27.59 -16.30
CA LYS A 59 9.80 -26.47 -16.79
C LYS A 59 10.61 -25.78 -15.69
N ARG A 60 10.64 -26.36 -14.49
CA ARG A 60 11.40 -25.79 -13.39
C ARG A 60 12.90 -25.85 -13.64
N PRO A 61 13.65 -24.75 -13.46
CA PRO A 61 15.10 -24.77 -13.54
C PRO A 61 15.71 -25.72 -12.50
N GLU A 62 16.70 -26.52 -12.91
CA GLU A 62 17.36 -27.52 -12.01
C GLU A 62 18.01 -26.88 -10.77
N GLN A 63 18.49 -25.65 -10.87
CA GLN A 63 19.16 -24.92 -9.77
C GLN A 63 18.25 -23.92 -9.06
N SER A 64 16.93 -24.09 -9.12
CA SER A 64 15.98 -23.20 -8.44
C SER A 64 16.03 -23.38 -6.91
N GLU A 65 16.15 -22.26 -6.19
CA GLU A 65 16.14 -22.25 -4.72
C GLU A 65 14.72 -22.10 -4.18
N VAL A 66 14.47 -22.70 -3.00
CA VAL A 66 13.18 -22.58 -2.30
C VAL A 66 12.91 -21.13 -1.92
N THR A 67 11.73 -20.64 -2.25
CA THR A 67 11.31 -19.29 -1.86
C THR A 67 10.77 -19.29 -0.44
N HIS A 68 11.40 -18.51 0.44
CA HIS A 68 10.92 -18.32 1.81
C HIS A 68 10.15 -17.00 1.92
N TYR A 69 9.04 -17.03 2.67
CA TYR A 69 8.34 -15.81 3.00
C TYR A 69 9.18 -14.97 3.97
N ILE A 70 9.08 -13.64 3.85
CA ILE A 70 9.85 -12.72 4.68
C ILE A 70 9.41 -12.77 6.15
N THR A 71 10.35 -12.62 7.06
CA THR A 71 10.10 -12.58 8.51
C THR A 71 9.98 -11.17 9.06
N ASN A 72 10.52 -10.19 8.36
CA ASN A 72 10.56 -8.80 8.78
C ASN A 72 9.86 -7.91 7.75
N CYS A 73 9.30 -6.81 8.23
CA CYS A 73 8.69 -5.80 7.38
C CYS A 73 9.73 -5.20 6.42
N PRO A 74 9.47 -5.17 5.11
CA PRO A 74 10.43 -4.63 4.14
C PRO A 74 10.70 -3.13 4.31
N GLU A 75 9.78 -2.40 4.95
CA GLU A 75 9.90 -0.95 5.13
C GLU A 75 10.60 -0.56 6.44
N CYS A 76 10.20 -1.15 7.57
CA CYS A 76 10.70 -0.73 8.88
C CYS A 76 11.50 -1.81 9.63
N GLN A 77 11.73 -2.97 9.02
CA GLN A 77 12.48 -4.11 9.55
C GLN A 77 11.92 -4.71 10.85
N THR A 78 10.76 -4.29 11.31
CA THR A 78 10.09 -4.89 12.47
C THR A 78 9.65 -6.32 12.15
N ALA A 79 9.85 -7.27 13.07
CA ALA A 79 9.40 -8.64 12.91
C ALA A 79 7.88 -8.70 12.65
N LEU A 80 7.50 -9.47 11.64
CA LEU A 80 6.10 -9.64 11.28
C LEU A 80 5.41 -10.57 12.29
N VAL A 81 4.12 -10.32 12.51
CA VAL A 81 3.26 -11.13 13.36
C VAL A 81 2.14 -11.75 12.54
N ARG A 82 1.73 -12.95 12.92
CA ARG A 82 0.58 -13.66 12.36
C ARG A 82 -0.24 -14.20 13.51
N SER A 83 -1.50 -13.81 13.61
CA SER A 83 -2.41 -14.34 14.61
C SER A 83 -2.80 -15.78 14.29
N GLU A 84 -3.11 -16.55 15.30
CA GLU A 84 -3.59 -17.93 15.14
C GLU A 84 -4.87 -17.95 14.30
N GLY A 85 -4.90 -18.80 13.27
CA GLY A 85 -6.02 -18.90 12.32
C GLY A 85 -6.05 -17.86 11.22
N GLU A 86 -5.16 -16.85 11.20
CA GLU A 86 -5.06 -15.88 10.11
C GLU A 86 -4.07 -16.33 9.03
N ALA A 87 -4.40 -16.06 7.77
CA ALA A 87 -3.54 -16.37 6.63
C ALA A 87 -2.45 -15.32 6.39
N ASN A 88 -2.66 -14.09 6.86
CA ASN A 88 -1.80 -12.96 6.54
C ASN A 88 -0.83 -12.64 7.68
N HIS A 89 0.36 -12.17 7.30
CA HIS A 89 1.31 -11.56 8.22
C HIS A 89 1.14 -10.05 8.23
N TYR A 90 1.35 -9.43 9.40
CA TYR A 90 1.20 -7.99 9.61
C TYR A 90 2.45 -7.41 10.25
N CYS A 91 2.77 -6.19 9.88
CA CYS A 91 3.74 -5.39 10.60
C CYS A 91 3.07 -4.76 11.83
N PRO A 92 3.52 -5.06 13.06
CA PRO A 92 2.91 -4.52 14.27
C PRO A 92 3.35 -3.09 14.61
N ASN A 93 4.26 -2.51 13.85
CA ASN A 93 4.78 -1.16 14.07
C ASN A 93 3.81 -0.08 13.55
N PHE A 94 2.66 0.06 14.18
CA PHE A 94 1.58 0.95 13.73
C PHE A 94 2.00 2.43 13.66
N TYR A 95 2.85 2.88 14.56
CA TYR A 95 3.22 4.29 14.69
C TYR A 95 4.58 4.65 14.08
N GLY A 96 5.40 3.65 13.74
CA GLY A 96 6.73 3.87 13.19
C GLY A 96 6.94 3.34 11.77
N CYS A 97 5.97 2.62 11.21
CA CYS A 97 6.08 2.09 9.85
C CYS A 97 5.53 3.11 8.83
N PRO A 98 6.36 3.67 7.92
CA PRO A 98 5.95 4.72 6.99
C PRO A 98 4.68 4.42 6.19
N PRO A 99 4.51 3.26 5.52
CA PRO A 99 3.27 2.97 4.80
C PRO A 99 2.03 2.94 5.68
N GLN A 100 2.17 2.55 6.96
CA GLN A 100 1.03 2.52 7.88
C GLN A 100 0.65 3.92 8.35
N ILE A 101 1.63 4.79 8.59
CA ILE A 101 1.41 6.21 8.92
C ILE A 101 0.71 6.89 7.75
N ILE A 102 1.28 6.78 6.54
CA ILE A 102 0.71 7.34 5.31
C ILE A 102 -0.71 6.81 5.08
N GLY A 103 -0.92 5.49 5.21
CA GLY A 103 -2.23 4.87 5.01
C GLY A 103 -3.31 5.37 5.99
N ARG A 104 -2.96 5.61 7.26
CA ARG A 104 -3.89 6.20 8.23
C ARG A 104 -4.23 7.65 7.90
N ILE A 105 -3.25 8.44 7.48
CA ILE A 105 -3.51 9.82 7.06
C ILE A 105 -4.38 9.81 5.79
N GLN A 106 -4.13 8.91 4.84
CA GLN A 106 -4.97 8.73 3.65
C GLN A 106 -6.41 8.34 4.00
N HIS A 107 -6.59 7.44 4.98
CA HIS A 107 -7.92 7.11 5.50
C HIS A 107 -8.59 8.34 6.11
N PHE A 108 -7.88 9.06 6.99
CA PHE A 108 -8.37 10.25 7.68
C PHE A 108 -8.86 11.33 6.70
N ILE A 109 -8.12 11.61 5.61
CA ILE A 109 -8.49 12.62 4.63
C ILE A 109 -9.56 12.17 3.64
N SER A 110 -9.92 10.88 3.63
CA SER A 110 -10.79 10.29 2.63
C SER A 110 -12.20 10.88 2.65
N ARG A 111 -12.92 10.73 1.51
CA ARG A 111 -14.28 11.27 1.32
C ARG A 111 -15.28 10.80 2.35
N LYS A 112 -15.13 9.57 2.89
CA LYS A 112 -16.03 9.03 3.92
C LYS A 112 -15.65 9.45 5.34
N ALA A 113 -14.45 10.00 5.51
CA ALA A 113 -13.89 10.47 6.78
C ALA A 113 -13.94 12.01 6.84
N MET A 114 -12.80 12.68 6.87
CA MET A 114 -12.73 14.14 6.99
C MET A 114 -12.96 14.90 5.68
N ASP A 115 -13.07 14.20 4.54
CA ASP A 115 -13.35 14.76 3.20
C ASP A 115 -12.51 16.00 2.87
N ILE A 116 -11.18 15.88 3.00
CA ILE A 116 -10.28 17.00 2.79
C ILE A 116 -10.01 17.18 1.30
N GLU A 117 -10.68 18.15 0.69
CA GLU A 117 -10.48 18.51 -0.71
C GLU A 117 -9.06 19.03 -0.98
N GLY A 118 -8.50 18.69 -2.15
CA GLY A 118 -7.16 19.14 -2.55
C GLY A 118 -6.01 18.31 -1.95
N LEU A 119 -6.30 17.31 -1.11
CA LEU A 119 -5.32 16.43 -0.49
C LEU A 119 -5.56 14.98 -0.94
N GLY A 120 -4.73 14.50 -1.85
CA GLY A 120 -4.75 13.11 -2.35
C GLY A 120 -3.68 12.25 -1.69
N GLY A 121 -3.76 10.93 -1.94
CA GLY A 121 -2.81 9.97 -1.37
C GLY A 121 -1.35 10.21 -1.73
N GLU A 122 -1.07 10.67 -2.96
CA GLU A 122 0.29 11.03 -3.41
C GLU A 122 0.82 12.26 -2.66
N THR A 123 -0.06 13.25 -2.42
CA THR A 123 0.29 14.47 -1.67
C THR A 123 0.58 14.15 -0.21
N VAL A 124 -0.19 13.23 0.42
CA VAL A 124 0.10 12.76 1.79
C VAL A 124 1.49 12.12 1.86
N ALA A 125 1.83 11.25 0.91
CA ALA A 125 3.15 10.63 0.86
C ALA A 125 4.25 11.67 0.66
N LEU A 126 4.02 12.68 -0.19
CA LEU A 126 4.96 13.80 -0.41
C LEU A 126 5.18 14.60 0.87
N LEU A 127 4.11 14.98 1.59
CA LEU A 127 4.20 15.70 2.86
C LEU A 127 4.97 14.90 3.92
N TYR A 128 4.67 13.62 4.04
CA TYR A 128 5.36 12.71 4.96
C TYR A 128 6.85 12.59 4.64
N ASN A 129 7.20 12.34 3.38
CA ASN A 129 8.59 12.16 2.95
C ASN A 129 9.44 13.44 3.10
N ASN A 130 8.80 14.62 3.11
CA ASN A 130 9.45 15.91 3.37
C ASN A 130 9.43 16.31 4.87
N GLY A 131 8.97 15.43 5.75
CA GLY A 131 8.97 15.65 7.19
C GLY A 131 7.95 16.69 7.67
N LEU A 132 6.99 17.09 6.85
CA LEU A 132 5.97 18.08 7.20
C LEU A 132 4.80 17.48 7.99
N VAL A 133 4.54 16.16 7.80
CA VAL A 133 3.41 15.47 8.42
C VAL A 133 3.85 14.09 8.88
N HIS A 134 3.66 13.75 10.16
CA HIS A 134 3.94 12.44 10.75
C HIS A 134 2.67 11.77 11.31
N ASN A 135 1.61 12.54 11.48
CA ASN A 135 0.29 12.07 11.89
C ASN A 135 -0.78 13.00 11.30
N TYR A 136 -2.05 12.63 11.41
CA TYR A 136 -3.14 13.43 10.83
C TYR A 136 -3.38 14.78 11.54
N ALA A 137 -2.91 14.99 12.78
CA ALA A 137 -3.02 16.27 13.45
C ALA A 137 -2.10 17.32 12.84
N ASP A 138 -0.91 16.92 12.37
CA ASP A 138 0.06 17.81 11.74
C ASP A 138 -0.48 18.49 10.48
N LEU A 139 -1.52 17.89 9.84
CA LEU A 139 -2.19 18.51 8.69
C LEU A 139 -2.75 19.89 9.01
N TYR A 140 -3.21 20.08 10.23
CA TYR A 140 -3.86 21.33 10.68
C TYR A 140 -2.89 22.47 11.01
N ASP A 141 -1.59 22.15 11.07
CA ASP A 141 -0.51 23.12 11.28
C ASP A 141 0.21 23.50 9.97
N LEU A 142 -0.20 22.90 8.84
CA LEU A 142 0.39 23.21 7.53
C LEU A 142 0.07 24.64 7.09
N THR A 143 1.10 25.31 6.57
CA THR A 143 0.99 26.62 5.93
C THR A 143 1.27 26.54 4.43
N VAL A 144 0.80 27.55 3.68
CA VAL A 144 1.06 27.63 2.24
C VAL A 144 2.56 27.69 1.95
N GLU A 145 3.32 28.42 2.75
CA GLU A 145 4.76 28.60 2.61
C GLU A 145 5.53 27.30 2.76
N GLN A 146 5.08 26.39 3.63
CA GLN A 146 5.67 25.06 3.82
C GLN A 146 5.37 24.10 2.67
N VAL A 147 4.17 24.20 2.09
CA VAL A 147 3.71 23.30 1.03
C VAL A 147 4.19 23.72 -0.34
N LEU A 148 4.30 25.04 -0.59
CA LEU A 148 4.63 25.62 -1.88
C LEU A 148 5.96 25.13 -2.49
N PRO A 149 7.05 24.90 -1.72
CA PRO A 149 8.32 24.41 -2.27
C PRO A 149 8.31 22.95 -2.70
N LEU A 150 7.24 22.20 -2.41
CA LEU A 150 7.18 20.78 -2.73
C LEU A 150 6.99 20.55 -4.23
N ASP A 151 7.48 19.39 -4.70
CA ASP A 151 7.38 19.00 -6.11
C ASP A 151 5.91 18.99 -6.57
N ARG A 152 5.66 19.51 -7.78
CA ARG A 152 4.32 19.62 -8.40
C ARG A 152 3.30 20.45 -7.61
N MET A 153 3.75 21.29 -6.65
CA MET A 153 2.90 22.20 -5.88
C MET A 153 2.96 23.61 -6.44
N ALA A 154 1.88 24.04 -7.10
CA ALA A 154 1.70 25.44 -7.50
C ALA A 154 0.97 26.21 -6.38
N GLN A 155 1.06 27.56 -6.40
CA GLN A 155 0.42 28.45 -5.42
C GLN A 155 -1.04 28.08 -5.15
N LYS A 156 -1.84 27.94 -6.20
CA LYS A 156 -3.26 27.59 -6.08
C LYS A 156 -3.50 26.22 -5.46
N SER A 157 -2.62 25.25 -5.74
CA SER A 157 -2.73 23.89 -5.16
C SER A 157 -2.42 23.90 -3.66
N ALA A 158 -1.38 24.65 -3.25
CA ALA A 158 -1.03 24.82 -1.85
C ALA A 158 -2.13 25.54 -1.06
N GLU A 159 -2.69 26.61 -1.61
CA GLU A 159 -3.83 27.33 -1.02
C GLU A 159 -5.07 26.44 -0.88
N ASN A 160 -5.42 25.68 -1.93
CA ASN A 160 -6.55 24.76 -1.90
C ASN A 160 -6.37 23.68 -0.83
N LEU A 161 -5.16 23.11 -0.68
CA LEU A 161 -4.85 22.13 0.34
C LEU A 161 -5.06 22.69 1.75
N VAL A 162 -4.44 23.82 2.06
CA VAL A 162 -4.56 24.46 3.39
C VAL A 162 -6.00 24.86 3.69
N ASN A 163 -6.72 25.41 2.71
CA ASN A 163 -8.13 25.78 2.84
C ASN A 163 -9.03 24.53 3.03
N GLY A 164 -8.76 23.43 2.31
CA GLY A 164 -9.46 22.16 2.47
C GLY A 164 -9.30 21.59 3.88
N VAL A 165 -8.08 21.62 4.42
CA VAL A 165 -7.80 21.22 5.81
C VAL A 165 -8.58 22.13 6.80
N ALA A 166 -8.54 23.45 6.62
CA ALA A 166 -9.27 24.38 7.49
C ALA A 166 -10.78 24.13 7.45
N LYS A 167 -11.35 23.89 6.26
CA LYS A 167 -12.79 23.60 6.07
C LYS A 167 -13.20 22.29 6.74
N SER A 168 -12.33 21.27 6.79
CA SER A 168 -12.64 19.99 7.41
C SER A 168 -12.91 20.06 8.92
N LYS A 169 -12.52 21.14 9.60
CA LYS A 169 -12.85 21.38 11.01
C LYS A 169 -14.36 21.54 11.29
N GLN A 170 -15.17 21.70 10.24
CA GLN A 170 -16.63 21.87 10.34
C GLN A 170 -17.41 20.58 10.01
N ILE A 171 -16.72 19.49 9.79
CA ILE A 171 -17.34 18.19 9.47
C ILE A 171 -18.12 17.63 10.66
N PRO A 172 -19.25 16.91 10.43
CA PRO A 172 -20.04 16.28 11.48
C PRO A 172 -19.23 15.30 12.33
N PHE A 173 -19.56 15.19 13.61
CA PHE A 173 -18.82 14.38 14.58
C PHE A 173 -18.75 12.89 14.21
N GLU A 174 -19.81 12.33 13.60
CA GLU A 174 -19.82 10.95 13.10
C GLU A 174 -18.74 10.70 12.05
N SER A 175 -18.42 11.67 11.20
CA SER A 175 -17.32 11.57 10.24
C SER A 175 -15.95 11.59 10.93
N VAL A 176 -15.81 12.36 11.99
CA VAL A 176 -14.59 12.38 12.82
C VAL A 176 -14.37 11.02 13.48
N LEU A 177 -15.42 10.42 14.04
CA LEU A 177 -15.34 9.08 14.64
C LEU A 177 -14.94 8.00 13.61
N PHE A 178 -15.42 8.13 12.38
CA PHE A 178 -15.03 7.21 11.32
C PHE A 178 -13.57 7.43 10.84
N ALA A 179 -13.06 8.65 10.96
CA ALA A 179 -11.72 9.04 10.55
C ALA A 179 -10.62 8.57 11.51
N LEU A 180 -10.92 8.37 12.79
CA LEU A 180 -10.01 7.98 13.87
C LEU A 180 -9.98 6.46 14.06
#